data_638945182aaaa8f7b3dccbb5e7cda39d
#
_entry.id   638945182aaaa8f7b3dccbb5e7cda39d
#
_cell.length_a   1.000
_cell.length_b   1.000
_cell.length_c   1.000
_cell.angle_alpha   90.00
_cell.angle_beta   90.00
_cell.angle_gamma   90.00
#
_symmetry.space_group_name_H-M   'P 1'
#
loop_
_entity.id
_entity.type
_entity.pdbx_description
1 polymer ?
#
loop_
_entity_poly.entity_id
_entity_poly.type
_entity_poly.pdbx_seq_one_letter_code
_entity_poly.pdbx_strand_id
1 'polypeptide(L)'
;MISMKNFLLAVALIAVAAGAHTFAQAPQTSGTVPVGKVAVIFSEAFQDPKLGIAKFSVLQNQLVAEFKKPQDDLTVAAQRVQSLQDEITKLQSSAAPIDPKTIQAKVDQLDQLKKDSQRKLEDTQAAYQKRRTDLMTPLQEEVGKALDAFAKAHGITLIIDGSQVAGVLFAAESMDVTKVFISEYNAKNPVTASTATPRP
;
A
#
# COMPACT_ATOMS: atom_id res chain seq x y z
N MET A 1 -53.58 -21.46 69.87
CA MET A 1 -54.31 -20.89 71.05
C MET A 1 -53.84 -19.46 71.18
N ILE A 2 -54.88 -18.59 71.31
CA ILE A 2 -54.90 -17.22 71.91
C ILE A 2 -54.25 -16.19 70.95
N SER A 3 -55.01 -15.43 70.39
CA SER A 3 -56.09 -14.45 70.63
C SER A 3 -55.59 -13.04 70.33
N MET A 4 -56.07 -12.54 69.22
CA MET A 4 -56.90 -11.34 69.07
C MET A 4 -56.92 -10.37 70.29
N LYS A 5 -56.56 -9.16 70.02
CA LYS A 5 -57.43 -7.98 70.21
C LYS A 5 -56.63 -6.69 70.28
N ASN A 6 -56.97 -5.83 69.37
CA ASN A 6 -57.23 -4.39 69.57
C ASN A 6 -56.21 -3.56 70.36
N PHE A 7 -55.60 -2.61 69.68
CA PHE A 7 -55.67 -1.25 70.20
C PHE A 7 -55.70 -0.21 69.08
N LEU A 8 -56.70 0.61 69.19
CA LEU A 8 -57.04 1.70 68.28
C LEU A 8 -56.17 2.95 68.55
N LEU A 9 -55.98 3.71 67.48
CA LEU A 9 -55.83 5.18 67.44
C LEU A 9 -54.55 5.82 68.00
N ALA A 10 -53.77 6.33 67.03
CA ALA A 10 -53.31 7.74 67.05
C ALA A 10 -53.04 8.22 65.62
N VAL A 11 -53.95 9.07 65.15
CA VAL A 11 -53.78 9.81 63.89
C VAL A 11 -52.71 10.88 64.13
N ALA A 12 -51.53 10.76 63.57
CA ALA A 12 -50.57 11.85 63.42
C ALA A 12 -50.48 12.20 61.93
N LEU A 13 -51.16 13.30 61.60
CA LEU A 13 -51.12 13.88 60.26
C LEU A 13 -49.74 14.55 60.06
N ILE A 14 -48.80 13.86 59.44
CA ILE A 14 -47.55 14.47 58.94
C ILE A 14 -47.79 14.80 57.48
N ALA A 15 -48.03 16.07 57.18
CA ALA A 15 -48.02 16.61 55.84
C ALA A 15 -46.54 16.52 55.29
N VAL A 16 -46.25 15.49 54.58
CA VAL A 16 -44.99 15.42 53.77
C VAL A 16 -45.19 16.27 52.52
N ALA A 17 -44.65 17.47 52.54
CA ALA A 17 -44.54 18.30 51.37
C ALA A 17 -43.68 17.49 50.34
N ALA A 18 -44.34 16.87 49.38
CA ALA A 18 -43.69 16.28 48.22
C ALA A 18 -43.07 17.42 47.38
N GLY A 19 -41.83 17.74 47.66
CA GLY A 19 -41.02 18.57 46.77
C GLY A 19 -40.84 17.82 45.43
N ALA A 20 -41.61 18.23 44.42
CA ALA A 20 -41.39 17.80 43.06
C ALA A 20 -40.02 18.30 42.63
N HIS A 21 -39.00 17.44 42.76
CA HIS A 21 -37.72 17.68 42.14
C HIS A 21 -37.95 17.47 40.62
N THR A 22 -38.31 18.54 39.94
CA THR A 22 -38.21 18.60 38.49
C THR A 22 -36.72 18.50 38.14
N PHE A 23 -36.27 17.30 37.82
CA PHE A 23 -35.02 17.13 37.10
C PHE A 23 -35.19 17.90 35.78
N ALA A 24 -34.68 19.11 35.72
CA ALA A 24 -34.50 19.82 34.47
C ALA A 24 -33.53 18.95 33.63
N GLN A 25 -34.10 18.13 32.74
CA GLN A 25 -33.33 17.54 31.68
C GLN A 25 -32.68 18.69 30.90
N ALA A 26 -31.37 18.82 31.05
CA ALA A 26 -30.62 19.69 30.17
C ALA A 26 -31.01 19.34 28.73
N PRO A 27 -31.26 20.32 27.87
CA PRO A 27 -31.58 20.05 26.48
C PRO A 27 -30.46 19.20 25.93
N GLN A 28 -30.74 17.92 25.61
CA GLN A 28 -29.86 17.13 24.79
C GLN A 28 -29.76 17.89 23.48
N THR A 29 -28.64 18.55 23.29
CA THR A 29 -28.27 19.02 21.97
C THR A 29 -28.21 17.76 21.10
N SER A 30 -29.29 17.50 20.40
CA SER A 30 -29.32 16.52 19.31
C SER A 30 -28.26 16.97 18.33
N GLY A 31 -27.05 16.39 18.49
CA GLY A 31 -25.99 16.62 17.54
C GLY A 31 -26.55 16.23 16.17
N THR A 32 -26.75 17.21 15.32
CA THR A 32 -27.14 16.95 13.93
C THR A 32 -26.03 16.07 13.35
N VAL A 33 -26.34 14.81 13.10
CA VAL A 33 -25.42 13.93 12.37
C VAL A 33 -25.29 14.55 10.98
N PRO A 34 -24.10 15.04 10.59
CA PRO A 34 -23.93 15.65 9.28
C PRO A 34 -24.20 14.57 8.23
N VAL A 35 -25.10 14.87 7.30
CA VAL A 35 -25.31 14.04 6.11
C VAL A 35 -24.11 14.24 5.21
N GLY A 36 -23.16 13.31 5.31
CA GLY A 36 -21.94 13.38 4.52
C GLY A 36 -22.08 12.70 3.15
N LYS A 37 -21.40 13.22 2.15
CA LYS A 37 -21.18 12.52 0.88
C LYS A 37 -20.17 11.39 1.08
N VAL A 38 -20.54 10.18 0.64
CA VAL A 38 -19.61 9.04 0.55
C VAL A 38 -19.21 8.87 -0.91
N ALA A 39 -17.93 8.67 -1.17
CA ALA A 39 -17.42 8.37 -2.50
C ALA A 39 -16.55 7.10 -2.47
N VAL A 40 -16.38 6.48 -3.61
CA VAL A 40 -15.48 5.33 -3.81
C VAL A 40 -14.37 5.75 -4.76
N ILE A 41 -13.17 5.28 -4.49
CA ILE A 41 -12.01 5.42 -5.36
C ILE A 41 -11.36 4.05 -5.54
N PHE A 42 -10.79 3.80 -6.71
CA PHE A 42 -10.02 2.59 -6.98
C PHE A 42 -8.56 2.97 -7.15
N SER A 43 -7.79 2.87 -6.08
CA SER A 43 -6.38 3.30 -6.06
C SER A 43 -5.48 2.51 -7.02
N GLU A 44 -5.86 1.30 -7.40
CA GLU A 44 -5.16 0.52 -8.45
C GLU A 44 -5.12 1.28 -9.79
N ALA A 45 -6.18 2.02 -10.12
CA ALA A 45 -6.25 2.80 -11.35
C ALA A 45 -5.23 3.95 -11.39
N PHE A 46 -4.67 4.38 -10.25
CA PHE A 46 -3.64 5.42 -10.21
C PHE A 46 -2.35 5.00 -10.93
N GLN A 47 -2.08 3.70 -10.98
CA GLN A 47 -0.89 3.13 -11.60
C GLN A 47 -1.11 2.74 -13.07
N ASP A 48 -2.31 2.95 -13.63
CA ASP A 48 -2.57 2.67 -15.04
C ASP A 48 -1.65 3.56 -15.92
N PRO A 49 -0.91 2.96 -16.87
CA PRO A 49 0.09 3.69 -17.65
C PRO A 49 -0.49 4.74 -18.61
N LYS A 50 -1.79 4.67 -18.92
CA LYS A 50 -2.45 5.57 -19.87
C LYS A 50 -3.47 6.50 -19.22
N LEU A 51 -4.21 5.97 -18.24
CA LEU A 51 -5.36 6.65 -17.63
C LEU A 51 -5.11 7.01 -16.16
N GLY A 52 -3.98 6.60 -15.61
CA GLY A 52 -3.63 6.83 -14.22
C GLY A 52 -2.98 8.19 -13.96
N ILE A 53 -2.35 8.28 -12.80
CA ILE A 53 -1.58 9.45 -12.41
C ILE A 53 -0.25 9.47 -13.19
N ALA A 54 -0.06 10.48 -14.01
CA ALA A 54 1.08 10.57 -14.93
C ALA A 54 2.45 10.48 -14.22
N LYS A 55 2.56 11.02 -13.01
CA LYS A 55 3.78 10.92 -12.19
C LYS A 55 4.15 9.47 -11.84
N PHE A 56 3.17 8.57 -11.58
CA PHE A 56 3.47 7.15 -11.34
C PHE A 56 4.13 6.51 -12.55
N SER A 57 3.60 6.76 -13.74
CA SER A 57 4.16 6.23 -14.99
C SER A 57 5.60 6.72 -15.23
N VAL A 58 5.88 7.99 -14.94
CA VAL A 58 7.24 8.54 -15.07
C VAL A 58 8.21 7.89 -14.09
N LEU A 59 7.84 7.77 -12.82
CA LEU A 59 8.70 7.15 -11.81
C LEU A 59 8.89 5.65 -12.07
N GLN A 60 7.86 4.96 -12.56
CA GLN A 60 7.97 3.56 -12.96
C GLN A 60 8.94 3.39 -14.14
N ASN A 61 8.83 4.23 -15.17
CA ASN A 61 9.74 4.21 -16.32
C ASN A 61 11.18 4.55 -15.90
N GLN A 62 11.38 5.49 -14.99
CA GLN A 62 12.68 5.81 -14.41
C GLN A 62 13.27 4.58 -13.70
N LEU A 63 12.48 3.91 -12.85
CA LEU A 63 12.92 2.71 -12.13
C LEU A 63 13.31 1.58 -13.09
N VAL A 64 12.51 1.35 -14.13
CA VAL A 64 12.81 0.36 -15.17
C VAL A 64 14.11 0.71 -15.89
N ALA A 65 14.31 1.97 -16.26
CA ALA A 65 15.53 2.42 -16.95
C ALA A 65 16.78 2.29 -16.06
N GLU A 66 16.69 2.67 -14.79
CA GLU A 66 17.80 2.57 -13.82
C GLU A 66 18.24 1.10 -13.60
N PHE A 67 17.29 0.16 -13.58
CA PHE A 67 17.57 -1.25 -13.31
C PHE A 67 17.72 -2.13 -14.54
N LYS A 68 17.60 -1.57 -15.74
CA LYS A 68 17.81 -2.32 -16.99
C LYS A 68 19.19 -2.96 -17.04
N LYS A 69 20.25 -2.17 -16.84
CA LYS A 69 21.63 -2.69 -16.87
C LYS A 69 21.89 -3.75 -15.78
N PRO A 70 21.54 -3.53 -14.49
CA PRO A 70 21.63 -4.59 -13.49
C PRO A 70 20.94 -5.90 -13.87
N GLN A 71 19.74 -5.82 -14.47
CA GLN A 71 19.00 -7.00 -14.94
C GLN A 71 19.72 -7.70 -16.12
N ASP A 72 20.20 -6.94 -17.10
CA ASP A 72 20.97 -7.47 -18.22
C ASP A 72 22.23 -8.18 -17.70
N ASP A 73 22.95 -7.59 -16.75
CA ASP A 73 24.12 -8.17 -16.11
C ASP A 73 23.83 -9.48 -15.38
N LEU A 74 22.68 -9.59 -14.71
CA LEU A 74 22.24 -10.84 -14.06
C LEU A 74 21.93 -11.91 -15.09
N THR A 75 21.32 -11.54 -16.20
CA THR A 75 21.05 -12.46 -17.31
C THR A 75 22.34 -13.02 -17.90
N VAL A 76 23.32 -12.16 -18.12
CA VAL A 76 24.67 -12.57 -18.60
C VAL A 76 25.35 -13.48 -17.58
N ALA A 77 25.27 -13.18 -16.29
CA ALA A 77 25.84 -14.02 -15.23
C ALA A 77 25.20 -15.42 -15.23
N ALA A 78 23.87 -15.51 -15.35
CA ALA A 78 23.15 -16.78 -15.42
C ALA A 78 23.58 -17.61 -16.66
N GLN A 79 23.72 -16.97 -17.82
CA GLN A 79 24.21 -17.64 -19.04
C GLN A 79 25.62 -18.17 -18.85
N ARG A 80 26.51 -17.42 -18.19
CA ARG A 80 27.88 -17.87 -17.90
C ARG A 80 27.92 -19.08 -16.98
N VAL A 81 27.08 -19.10 -15.93
CA VAL A 81 26.94 -20.24 -15.04
C VAL A 81 26.51 -21.48 -15.82
N GLN A 82 25.48 -21.35 -16.67
CA GLN A 82 25.04 -22.46 -17.53
C GLN A 82 26.13 -22.96 -18.49
N SER A 83 26.75 -22.03 -19.18
CA SER A 83 27.82 -22.38 -20.13
C SER A 83 28.98 -23.12 -19.48
N LEU A 84 29.42 -22.67 -18.30
CA LEU A 84 30.51 -23.34 -17.56
C LEU A 84 30.09 -24.72 -17.03
N GLN A 85 28.82 -24.87 -16.65
CA GLN A 85 28.22 -26.12 -16.21
C GLN A 85 28.20 -27.15 -17.36
N ASP A 86 27.80 -26.72 -18.56
CA ASP A 86 27.76 -27.53 -19.77
C ASP A 86 29.18 -27.92 -20.20
N GLU A 87 30.16 -27.02 -20.07
CA GLU A 87 31.56 -27.28 -20.36
C GLU A 87 32.15 -28.35 -19.42
N ILE A 88 31.89 -28.26 -18.11
CA ILE A 88 32.32 -29.27 -17.14
C ILE A 88 31.68 -30.61 -17.48
N THR A 89 30.40 -30.66 -17.80
CA THR A 89 29.72 -31.91 -18.20
C THR A 89 30.33 -32.53 -19.44
N LYS A 90 30.66 -31.72 -20.46
CA LYS A 90 31.36 -32.21 -21.67
C LYS A 90 32.74 -32.76 -21.37
N LEU A 91 33.51 -32.09 -20.52
CA LEU A 91 34.83 -32.57 -20.11
C LEU A 91 34.74 -33.90 -19.34
N GLN A 92 33.78 -34.06 -18.45
CA GLN A 92 33.59 -35.29 -17.69
C GLN A 92 33.09 -36.46 -18.53
N SER A 93 32.37 -36.20 -19.62
CA SER A 93 31.88 -37.23 -20.57
C SER A 93 32.83 -37.53 -21.71
N SER A 94 33.96 -36.83 -21.80
CA SER A 94 34.94 -37.02 -22.86
C SER A 94 35.65 -38.35 -22.75
N ALA A 95 35.78 -39.07 -23.85
CA ALA A 95 36.58 -40.31 -23.92
C ALA A 95 38.09 -40.06 -23.90
N ALA A 96 38.55 -38.81 -24.09
CA ALA A 96 39.97 -38.46 -24.02
C ALA A 96 40.41 -38.27 -22.55
N PRO A 97 41.61 -38.70 -22.17
CA PRO A 97 42.14 -38.47 -20.82
C PRO A 97 42.31 -36.97 -20.57
N ILE A 98 41.57 -36.44 -19.62
CA ILE A 98 41.63 -35.04 -19.21
C ILE A 98 42.27 -34.98 -17.80
N ASP A 99 43.18 -34.04 -17.61
CA ASP A 99 43.81 -33.81 -16.29
C ASP A 99 42.70 -33.46 -15.25
N PRO A 100 42.55 -34.24 -14.17
CA PRO A 100 41.59 -34.00 -13.11
C PRO A 100 41.70 -32.59 -12.51
N LYS A 101 42.89 -32.00 -12.49
CA LYS A 101 43.10 -30.62 -12.01
C LYS A 101 42.36 -29.57 -12.85
N THR A 102 42.26 -29.81 -14.17
CA THR A 102 41.53 -28.92 -15.09
C THR A 102 40.05 -28.94 -14.79
N ILE A 103 39.46 -30.11 -14.52
CA ILE A 103 38.05 -30.22 -14.15
C ILE A 103 37.82 -29.58 -12.79
N GLN A 104 38.69 -29.84 -11.82
CA GLN A 104 38.56 -29.25 -10.47
C GLN A 104 38.63 -27.72 -10.54
N ALA A 105 39.57 -27.15 -11.27
CA ALA A 105 39.66 -25.68 -11.43
C ALA A 105 38.38 -25.07 -12.02
N LYS A 106 37.73 -25.75 -12.98
CA LYS A 106 36.47 -25.30 -13.55
C LYS A 106 35.29 -25.44 -12.57
N VAL A 107 35.28 -26.47 -11.78
CA VAL A 107 34.29 -26.65 -10.68
C VAL A 107 34.44 -25.52 -9.66
N ASP A 108 35.66 -25.22 -9.22
CA ASP A 108 35.91 -24.11 -8.28
C ASP A 108 35.51 -22.76 -8.88
N GLN A 109 35.77 -22.56 -10.17
CA GLN A 109 35.34 -21.36 -10.89
C GLN A 109 33.81 -21.27 -10.97
N LEU A 110 33.12 -22.40 -11.22
CA LEU A 110 31.65 -22.45 -11.23
C LEU A 110 31.05 -22.08 -9.88
N ASP A 111 31.60 -22.64 -8.80
CA ASP A 111 31.14 -22.36 -7.46
C ASP A 111 31.33 -20.89 -7.07
N GLN A 112 32.48 -20.31 -7.43
CA GLN A 112 32.71 -18.89 -7.22
C GLN A 112 31.72 -18.03 -8.02
N LEU A 113 31.53 -18.35 -9.32
CA LEU A 113 30.60 -17.63 -10.18
C LEU A 113 29.15 -17.71 -9.68
N LYS A 114 28.72 -18.87 -9.18
CA LYS A 114 27.39 -19.03 -8.56
C LYS A 114 27.24 -18.14 -7.32
N LYS A 115 28.23 -18.13 -6.43
CA LYS A 115 28.23 -17.30 -5.21
C LYS A 115 28.16 -15.81 -5.55
N ASP A 116 28.96 -15.37 -6.52
CA ASP A 116 29.00 -13.97 -6.95
C ASP A 116 27.69 -13.57 -7.64
N SER A 117 27.12 -14.47 -8.46
CA SER A 117 25.81 -14.24 -9.11
C SER A 117 24.67 -14.14 -8.10
N GLN A 118 24.68 -15.01 -7.09
CA GLN A 118 23.67 -14.98 -6.02
C GLN A 118 23.76 -13.67 -5.23
N ARG A 119 24.97 -13.28 -4.81
CA ARG A 119 25.18 -12.01 -4.10
C ARG A 119 24.72 -10.82 -4.96
N LYS A 120 25.09 -10.79 -6.24
CA LYS A 120 24.67 -9.73 -7.16
C LYS A 120 23.16 -9.67 -7.32
N LEU A 121 22.46 -10.82 -7.35
CA LEU A 121 21.00 -10.87 -7.37
C LEU A 121 20.38 -10.25 -6.12
N GLU A 122 20.87 -10.64 -4.95
CA GLU A 122 20.38 -10.13 -3.65
C GLU A 122 20.62 -8.61 -3.53
N ASP A 123 21.81 -8.14 -3.87
CA ASP A 123 22.15 -6.71 -3.86
C ASP A 123 21.27 -5.91 -4.84
N THR A 124 21.03 -6.46 -6.04
CA THR A 124 20.17 -5.82 -7.05
C THR A 124 18.72 -5.74 -6.58
N GLN A 125 18.22 -6.82 -5.98
CA GLN A 125 16.86 -6.83 -5.42
C GLN A 125 16.69 -5.83 -4.26
N ALA A 126 17.65 -5.79 -3.35
CA ALA A 126 17.66 -4.85 -2.23
C ALA A 126 17.72 -3.40 -2.74
N ALA A 127 18.60 -3.11 -3.69
CA ALA A 127 18.72 -1.80 -4.30
C ALA A 127 17.43 -1.38 -5.04
N TYR A 128 16.80 -2.30 -5.77
CA TYR A 128 15.53 -2.05 -6.44
C TYR A 128 14.42 -1.71 -5.46
N GLN A 129 14.25 -2.49 -4.39
CA GLN A 129 13.22 -2.24 -3.37
C GLN A 129 13.44 -0.90 -2.67
N LYS A 130 14.68 -0.62 -2.27
CA LYS A 130 15.02 0.67 -1.69
C LYS A 130 14.69 1.82 -2.64
N ARG A 131 15.14 1.74 -3.88
CA ARG A 131 14.91 2.79 -4.88
C ARG A 131 13.43 3.00 -5.19
N ARG A 132 12.66 1.90 -5.28
CA ARG A 132 11.21 1.96 -5.45
C ARG A 132 10.55 2.70 -4.29
N THR A 133 10.92 2.39 -3.06
CA THR A 133 10.40 3.08 -1.87
C THR A 133 10.78 4.57 -1.90
N ASP A 134 12.04 4.89 -2.16
CA ASP A 134 12.53 6.27 -2.21
C ASP A 134 11.79 7.13 -3.25
N LEU A 135 11.39 6.53 -4.37
CA LEU A 135 10.66 7.22 -5.44
C LEU A 135 9.14 7.30 -5.18
N MET A 136 8.55 6.22 -4.67
CA MET A 136 7.08 6.10 -4.58
C MET A 136 6.50 6.72 -3.31
N THR A 137 7.23 6.67 -2.18
CA THR A 137 6.73 7.21 -0.90
C THR A 137 6.38 8.69 -0.99
N PRO A 138 7.26 9.58 -1.52
CA PRO A 138 6.91 11.00 -1.64
C PRO A 138 5.69 11.25 -2.53
N LEU A 139 5.56 10.48 -3.61
CA LEU A 139 4.39 10.58 -4.49
C LEU A 139 3.11 10.11 -3.80
N GLN A 140 3.16 9.03 -3.03
CA GLN A 140 2.00 8.56 -2.25
C GLN A 140 1.54 9.60 -1.24
N GLU A 141 2.47 10.27 -0.56
CA GLU A 141 2.16 11.37 0.36
C GLU A 141 1.54 12.56 -0.37
N GLU A 142 2.08 12.93 -1.55
CA GLU A 142 1.53 14.00 -2.38
C GLU A 142 0.10 13.67 -2.83
N VAL A 143 -0.14 12.45 -3.31
CA VAL A 143 -1.46 11.97 -3.72
C VAL A 143 -2.44 11.96 -2.55
N GLY A 144 -2.00 11.53 -1.36
CA GLY A 144 -2.82 11.56 -0.15
C GLY A 144 -3.28 12.97 0.22
N LYS A 145 -2.37 13.96 0.18
CA LYS A 145 -2.69 15.38 0.40
C LYS A 145 -3.64 15.93 -0.66
N ALA A 146 -3.43 15.54 -1.92
CA ALA A 146 -4.30 15.95 -3.01
C ALA A 146 -5.71 15.35 -2.89
N LEU A 147 -5.81 14.10 -2.41
CA LEU A 147 -7.08 13.44 -2.16
C LEU A 147 -7.87 14.10 -1.02
N ASP A 148 -7.19 14.50 0.06
CA ASP A 148 -7.81 15.29 1.14
C ASP A 148 -8.35 16.63 0.63
N ALA A 149 -7.55 17.35 -0.15
CA ALA A 149 -7.98 18.62 -0.77
C ALA A 149 -9.15 18.42 -1.74
N PHE A 150 -9.15 17.37 -2.53
CA PHE A 150 -10.22 16.99 -3.43
C PHE A 150 -11.51 16.69 -2.65
N ALA A 151 -11.44 15.89 -1.59
CA ALA A 151 -12.59 15.58 -0.76
C ALA A 151 -13.23 16.84 -0.19
N LYS A 152 -12.42 17.76 0.34
CA LYS A 152 -12.89 19.05 0.87
C LYS A 152 -13.55 19.91 -0.20
N ALA A 153 -12.94 20.01 -1.39
CA ALA A 153 -13.45 20.80 -2.49
C ALA A 153 -14.82 20.30 -3.02
N HIS A 154 -15.03 18.98 -2.99
CA HIS A 154 -16.26 18.34 -3.49
C HIS A 154 -17.29 18.03 -2.38
N GLY A 155 -17.02 18.43 -1.13
CA GLY A 155 -17.90 18.18 0.03
C GLY A 155 -18.05 16.70 0.36
N ILE A 156 -17.02 15.90 0.07
CA ILE A 156 -16.96 14.46 0.38
C ILE A 156 -16.48 14.30 1.82
N THR A 157 -17.20 13.54 2.62
CA THR A 157 -16.87 13.29 4.04
C THR A 157 -16.19 11.96 4.28
N LEU A 158 -16.35 11.01 3.36
CA LEU A 158 -15.71 9.70 3.42
C LEU A 158 -15.36 9.24 2.00
N ILE A 159 -14.12 8.85 1.80
CA ILE A 159 -13.67 8.15 0.60
C ILE A 159 -13.28 6.73 1.00
N ILE A 160 -13.81 5.75 0.29
CA ILE A 160 -13.50 4.32 0.47
C ILE A 160 -12.65 3.88 -0.71
N ASP A 161 -11.50 3.28 -0.44
CA ASP A 161 -10.71 2.64 -1.50
C ASP A 161 -11.28 1.26 -1.81
N GLY A 162 -12.03 1.15 -2.90
CA GLY A 162 -12.61 -0.09 -3.37
C GLY A 162 -11.59 -1.16 -3.79
N SER A 163 -10.34 -0.75 -4.07
CA SER A 163 -9.26 -1.70 -4.38
C SER A 163 -8.73 -2.42 -3.13
N GLN A 164 -8.88 -1.82 -1.95
CA GLN A 164 -8.30 -2.34 -0.70
C GLN A 164 -9.34 -2.98 0.22
N VAL A 165 -10.61 -2.67 0.05
CA VAL A 165 -11.68 -3.16 0.92
C VAL A 165 -12.37 -4.38 0.30
N ALA A 166 -12.09 -5.55 0.85
CA ALA A 166 -12.74 -6.81 0.46
C ALA A 166 -14.20 -6.86 0.97
N GLY A 167 -15.09 -6.07 0.43
CA GLY A 167 -16.48 -6.04 0.89
C GLY A 167 -17.34 -5.04 0.14
N VAL A 168 -16.75 -4.25 -0.73
CA VAL A 168 -17.51 -3.39 -1.65
C VAL A 168 -18.00 -4.25 -2.82
N LEU A 169 -19.22 -4.79 -2.69
CA LEU A 169 -19.81 -5.63 -3.74
C LEU A 169 -20.48 -4.82 -4.85
N PHE A 170 -20.87 -3.61 -4.55
CA PHE A 170 -21.52 -2.69 -5.48
C PHE A 170 -21.30 -1.25 -5.04
N ALA A 171 -20.97 -0.40 -6.00
CA ALA A 171 -21.03 1.05 -5.87
C ALA A 171 -21.69 1.62 -7.12
N ALA A 172 -22.60 2.57 -6.94
CA ALA A 172 -23.18 3.27 -8.10
C ALA A 172 -22.07 4.05 -8.83
N GLU A 173 -22.14 4.14 -10.15
CA GLU A 173 -21.15 4.85 -10.96
C GLU A 173 -20.97 6.32 -10.52
N SER A 174 -22.06 6.94 -10.05
CA SER A 174 -22.02 8.30 -9.49
C SER A 174 -21.23 8.46 -8.20
N MET A 175 -20.89 7.34 -7.51
CA MET A 175 -20.05 7.33 -6.32
C MET A 175 -18.56 7.15 -6.67
N ASP A 176 -18.24 6.63 -7.85
CA ASP A 176 -16.86 6.45 -8.29
C ASP A 176 -16.27 7.79 -8.76
N VAL A 177 -15.37 8.31 -7.96
CA VAL A 177 -14.67 9.57 -8.24
C VAL A 177 -13.26 9.38 -8.80
N THR A 178 -12.85 8.14 -9.09
CA THR A 178 -11.48 7.78 -9.48
C THR A 178 -10.99 8.58 -10.69
N LYS A 179 -11.76 8.59 -11.77
CA LYS A 179 -11.38 9.29 -13.02
C LYS A 179 -11.35 10.80 -12.82
N VAL A 180 -12.31 11.34 -12.07
CA VAL A 180 -12.39 12.78 -11.79
C VAL A 180 -11.19 13.22 -10.97
N PHE A 181 -10.86 12.46 -9.91
CA PHE A 181 -9.68 12.73 -9.10
C PHE A 181 -8.38 12.67 -9.91
N ILE A 182 -8.17 11.61 -10.69
CA ILE A 182 -6.97 11.48 -11.55
C ILE A 182 -6.84 12.66 -12.51
N SER A 183 -7.95 13.05 -13.14
CA SER A 183 -7.95 14.18 -14.08
C SER A 183 -7.57 15.49 -13.38
N GLU A 184 -8.19 15.81 -12.24
CA GLU A 184 -7.87 17.01 -11.48
C GLU A 184 -6.45 17.01 -10.92
N TYR A 185 -6.00 15.84 -10.44
CA TYR A 185 -4.64 15.69 -9.94
C TYR A 185 -3.62 15.97 -11.04
N ASN A 186 -3.76 15.32 -12.21
CA ASN A 186 -2.84 15.48 -13.33
C ASN A 186 -2.84 16.94 -13.87
N ALA A 187 -4.00 17.59 -13.87
CA ALA A 187 -4.10 19.00 -14.27
C ALA A 187 -3.38 19.96 -13.31
N LYS A 188 -3.46 19.69 -11.99
CA LYS A 188 -2.81 20.50 -10.95
C LYS A 188 -1.33 20.18 -10.77
N ASN A 189 -0.91 18.95 -11.13
CA ASN A 189 0.45 18.45 -10.95
C ASN A 189 1.02 17.88 -12.26
N PRO A 190 1.16 18.73 -13.29
CA PRO A 190 1.67 18.27 -14.58
C PRO A 190 3.06 17.69 -14.41
N VAL A 191 3.36 16.64 -15.18
CA VAL A 191 4.70 16.09 -15.27
C VAL A 191 5.56 17.11 -16.01
N THR A 192 6.26 17.96 -15.26
CA THR A 192 7.36 18.71 -15.87
C THR A 192 8.43 17.68 -16.22
N ALA A 193 8.87 17.70 -17.49
CA ALA A 193 9.99 16.88 -17.91
C ALA A 193 11.16 17.20 -16.97
N SER A 194 11.35 16.35 -15.95
CA SER A 194 12.49 16.45 -15.04
C SER A 194 13.69 16.19 -15.92
N THR A 195 14.46 17.23 -16.18
CA THR A 195 15.80 17.11 -16.70
C THR A 195 16.56 16.25 -15.70
N ALA A 196 16.60 14.95 -15.98
CA ALA A 196 17.46 14.03 -15.26
C ALA A 196 18.88 14.53 -15.44
N THR A 197 19.38 15.25 -14.45
CA THR A 197 20.79 15.54 -14.36
C THR A 197 21.46 14.19 -14.05
N PRO A 198 22.31 13.65 -14.95
CA PRO A 198 23.07 12.47 -14.63
C PRO A 198 23.95 12.82 -13.41
N ARG A 199 23.78 12.12 -12.33
CA ARG A 199 24.69 12.24 -11.18
C ARG A 199 25.99 11.54 -11.59
N PRO A 200 27.16 12.18 -11.40
CA PRO A 200 28.47 11.64 -11.75
C PRO A 200 28.80 10.35 -11.02
#